data_f1361ef230a4f1b083d27ab9eccc54f9
#
_entry.id   f1361ef230a4f1b083d27ab9eccc54f9
#
_cell.length_a   1.000
_cell.length_b   1.000
_cell.length_c   1.000
_cell.angle_alpha   90.00
_cell.angle_beta   90.00
_cell.angle_gamma   90.00
#
_symmetry.space_group_name_H-M   'P 1'
#
loop_
_entity.id
_entity.type
_entity.pdbx_description
1 polymer ?
#
loop_
_entity_poly.entity_id
_entity_poly.type
_entity_poly.pdbx_seq_one_letter_code
_entity_poly.pdbx_strand_id
1 'polypeptide(L)'
;ADIEATVMAYNASHFDGAEPKGFKDFFDTDKFPGARSAWKYASSGILEAALLADGVKPEELYPLDVERALKKLDTIKEDIIWWETGSQSEQLLSSGEVSMALVWVSRGLSSADKGVKIDWTNWTSQTGFWIVPKGAKNKELAMKAINFFTEPVQQAEFTKYMPYGPSNKHAIDKVDGKYKGNLPTDHLDTRTLLNSEWWAENQARVDLRFQEWLLQ
;
A
#
# COMPACT_ATOMS: atom_id res chain seq x y z
N ALA A 1 -5.77 14.94 1.66
CA ALA A 1 -4.59 15.06 0.79
C ALA A 1 -3.37 14.60 1.58
N ASP A 2 -2.95 13.43 1.30
CA ASP A 2 -1.84 12.73 1.94
C ASP A 2 -1.21 11.76 0.94
N ILE A 3 -0.09 11.19 1.32
CA ILE A 3 0.58 10.12 0.57
C ILE A 3 0.30 8.82 1.29
N GLU A 4 -0.53 7.99 0.65
CA GLU A 4 -0.85 6.65 1.11
C GLU A 4 0.19 5.65 0.60
N ALA A 5 0.43 4.61 1.38
CA ALA A 5 1.35 3.54 1.01
C ALA A 5 0.70 2.17 1.21
N THR A 6 0.79 1.33 0.18
CA THR A 6 0.68 -0.11 0.31
C THR A 6 2.08 -0.69 0.38
N VAL A 7 2.40 -1.30 1.51
CA VAL A 7 3.72 -1.81 1.86
C VAL A 7 3.69 -3.32 2.06
N MET A 8 4.84 -3.97 1.94
CA MET A 8 5.00 -5.31 2.46
C MET A 8 5.23 -5.24 3.96
N ALA A 9 4.32 -5.83 4.74
CA ALA A 9 4.49 -6.06 6.15
C ALA A 9 4.71 -7.56 6.40
N TYR A 10 5.52 -7.92 7.38
CA TYR A 10 5.81 -9.31 7.69
C TYR A 10 5.94 -9.54 9.20
N ASN A 11 5.57 -10.74 9.63
CA ASN A 11 5.79 -11.16 11.00
C ASN A 11 7.19 -11.77 11.15
N ALA A 12 8.07 -11.05 11.84
CA ALA A 12 9.48 -11.43 11.96
C ALA A 12 9.71 -12.79 12.64
N SER A 13 8.75 -13.26 13.47
CA SER A 13 8.86 -14.56 14.15
C SER A 13 8.76 -15.77 13.21
N HIS A 14 8.30 -15.59 11.97
CA HIS A 14 8.15 -16.68 11.00
C HIS A 14 9.45 -17.01 10.25
N PHE A 15 10.53 -16.23 10.40
CA PHE A 15 11.66 -16.29 9.46
C PHE A 15 13.03 -16.48 10.12
N ASP A 16 13.10 -16.97 11.36
CA ASP A 16 14.36 -17.32 12.08
C ASP A 16 15.48 -16.27 11.94
N GLY A 17 15.09 -14.97 11.97
CA GLY A 17 16.02 -13.84 11.85
C GLY A 17 16.31 -13.40 10.40
N ALA A 18 15.81 -14.10 9.38
CA ALA A 18 15.83 -13.62 8.01
C ALA A 18 14.80 -12.50 7.83
N GLU A 19 15.16 -11.45 7.09
CA GLU A 19 14.29 -10.33 6.79
C GLU A 19 13.94 -10.32 5.30
N PRO A 20 12.67 -10.58 4.91
CA PRO A 20 12.24 -10.46 3.52
C PRO A 20 12.34 -9.00 3.04
N LYS A 21 12.73 -8.81 1.77
CA LYS A 21 12.91 -7.49 1.16
C LYS A 21 12.26 -7.41 -0.21
N GLY A 22 11.45 -6.38 -0.35
CA GLY A 22 10.79 -6.06 -1.61
C GLY A 22 9.76 -7.07 -2.07
N PHE A 23 9.08 -6.76 -3.14
CA PHE A 23 8.04 -7.63 -3.68
C PHE A 23 8.58 -8.98 -4.16
N LYS A 24 9.84 -9.08 -4.59
CA LYS A 24 10.42 -10.35 -5.01
C LYS A 24 10.37 -11.40 -3.91
N ASP A 25 10.72 -11.03 -2.68
CA ASP A 25 10.68 -11.96 -1.54
C ASP A 25 9.22 -12.27 -1.11
N PHE A 26 8.27 -11.37 -1.35
CA PHE A 26 6.83 -11.66 -1.16
C PHE A 26 6.35 -12.82 -2.03
N PHE A 27 6.88 -12.95 -3.25
CA PHE A 27 6.53 -14.02 -4.20
C PHE A 27 7.42 -15.27 -4.09
N ASP A 28 8.42 -15.26 -3.21
CA ASP A 28 9.34 -16.40 -3.02
C ASP A 28 8.91 -17.21 -1.79
N THR A 29 7.98 -18.16 -2.00
CA THR A 29 7.45 -19.02 -0.95
C THR A 29 8.41 -20.13 -0.55
N ASP A 30 9.40 -20.44 -1.38
CA ASP A 30 10.44 -21.42 -1.07
C ASP A 30 11.43 -20.85 -0.04
N LYS A 31 11.88 -19.62 -0.27
CA LYS A 31 12.80 -18.92 0.64
C LYS A 31 12.11 -18.40 1.90
N PHE A 32 10.91 -17.91 1.77
CA PHE A 32 10.09 -17.35 2.84
C PHE A 32 8.74 -18.05 2.89
N PRO A 33 8.63 -19.22 3.55
CA PRO A 33 7.40 -20.01 3.59
C PRO A 33 6.29 -19.34 4.39
N GLY A 34 5.05 -19.82 4.15
CA GLY A 34 3.84 -19.43 4.88
C GLY A 34 2.88 -18.59 4.05
N ALA A 35 1.69 -18.38 4.57
CA ALA A 35 0.62 -17.69 3.87
C ALA A 35 0.91 -16.21 3.63
N ARG A 36 0.39 -15.71 2.54
CA ARG A 36 0.42 -14.30 2.12
C ARG A 36 -0.95 -13.67 2.32
N SER A 37 -0.99 -12.36 2.33
CA SER A 37 -2.26 -11.63 2.29
C SER A 37 -2.17 -10.38 1.43
N ALA A 38 -3.24 -10.09 0.70
CA ALA A 38 -3.35 -8.91 -0.13
C ALA A 38 -4.80 -8.44 -0.24
N TRP A 39 -5.00 -7.18 -0.59
CA TRP A 39 -6.35 -6.64 -0.81
C TRP A 39 -6.97 -7.19 -2.08
N LYS A 40 -8.23 -7.65 -1.99
CA LYS A 40 -9.00 -8.30 -3.06
C LYS A 40 -9.47 -7.33 -4.15
N TYR A 41 -8.61 -6.41 -4.57
CA TYR A 41 -8.89 -5.43 -5.61
C TYR A 41 -7.69 -5.28 -6.54
N ALA A 42 -7.93 -5.29 -7.86
CA ALA A 42 -6.87 -5.16 -8.86
C ALA A 42 -6.08 -3.85 -8.71
N SER A 43 -6.77 -2.74 -8.46
CA SER A 43 -6.18 -1.40 -8.28
C SER A 43 -5.50 -1.17 -6.93
N SER A 44 -5.28 -2.23 -6.15
CA SER A 44 -4.59 -2.17 -4.85
C SER A 44 -3.06 -2.02 -4.93
N GLY A 45 -2.49 -2.11 -6.12
CA GLY A 45 -1.05 -2.19 -6.34
C GLY A 45 -0.52 -3.63 -6.39
N ILE A 46 -1.39 -4.66 -6.27
CA ILE A 46 -0.98 -6.08 -6.33
C ILE A 46 -0.48 -6.49 -7.72
N LEU A 47 -1.06 -5.94 -8.79
CA LEU A 47 -0.62 -6.22 -10.16
C LEU A 47 0.73 -5.57 -10.44
N GLU A 48 0.96 -4.36 -9.98
CA GLU A 48 2.25 -3.68 -10.04
C GLU A 48 3.30 -4.44 -9.22
N ALA A 49 2.96 -4.88 -8.01
CA ALA A 49 3.84 -5.67 -7.17
C ALA A 49 4.25 -6.98 -7.85
N ALA A 50 3.31 -7.66 -8.53
CA ALA A 50 3.58 -8.87 -9.29
C ALA A 50 4.54 -8.62 -10.47
N LEU A 51 4.32 -7.54 -11.24
CA LEU A 51 5.21 -7.17 -12.36
C LEU A 51 6.61 -6.78 -11.89
N LEU A 52 6.72 -6.01 -10.80
CA LEU A 52 8.00 -5.65 -10.21
C LEU A 52 8.76 -6.88 -9.69
N ALA A 53 8.05 -7.82 -9.06
CA ALA A 53 8.62 -9.09 -8.62
C ALA A 53 9.07 -9.98 -9.81
N ASP A 54 8.39 -9.86 -10.97
CA ASP A 54 8.75 -10.54 -12.21
C ASP A 54 9.83 -9.80 -13.03
N GLY A 55 10.42 -8.75 -12.47
CA GLY A 55 11.56 -8.04 -13.04
C GLY A 55 11.23 -6.90 -14.00
N VAL A 56 9.97 -6.49 -14.10
CA VAL A 56 9.59 -5.25 -14.80
C VAL A 56 10.11 -4.07 -14.01
N LYS A 57 10.73 -3.11 -14.68
CA LYS A 57 11.24 -1.91 -14.02
C LYS A 57 10.09 -0.93 -13.73
N PRO A 58 10.19 -0.08 -12.69
CA PRO A 58 9.15 0.87 -12.35
C PRO A 58 8.73 1.80 -13.51
N GLU A 59 9.70 2.23 -14.32
CA GLU A 59 9.47 3.09 -15.50
C GLU A 59 8.82 2.37 -16.69
N GLU A 60 8.79 1.05 -16.68
CA GLU A 60 8.23 0.19 -17.73
C GLU A 60 6.88 -0.43 -17.33
N LEU A 61 6.34 -0.10 -16.16
CA LEU A 61 5.12 -0.73 -15.63
C LEU A 61 3.87 -0.45 -16.48
N TYR A 62 3.78 0.76 -17.03
CA TYR A 62 2.57 1.15 -17.75
C TYR A 62 2.80 1.30 -19.27
N PRO A 63 1.83 0.82 -20.09
CA PRO A 63 0.56 0.21 -19.70
C PRO A 63 0.76 -1.14 -19.00
N LEU A 64 -0.02 -1.44 -17.95
CA LEU A 64 0.12 -2.71 -17.22
C LEU A 64 -0.12 -3.92 -18.13
N ASP A 65 0.80 -4.85 -18.12
CA ASP A 65 0.61 -6.20 -18.66
C ASP A 65 -0.15 -7.06 -17.63
N VAL A 66 -1.47 -6.95 -17.68
CA VAL A 66 -2.37 -7.61 -16.72
C VAL A 66 -2.22 -9.12 -16.74
N GLU A 67 -2.10 -9.74 -17.93
CA GLU A 67 -1.97 -11.19 -18.04
C GLU A 67 -0.64 -11.70 -17.46
N ARG A 68 0.45 -10.97 -17.68
CA ARG A 68 1.74 -11.26 -17.06
C ARG A 68 1.69 -11.12 -15.53
N ALA A 69 1.02 -10.08 -15.02
CA ALA A 69 0.83 -9.91 -13.58
C ALA A 69 0.03 -11.07 -12.97
N LEU A 70 -1.09 -11.46 -13.60
CA LEU A 70 -1.91 -12.60 -13.15
C LEU A 70 -1.14 -13.92 -13.19
N LYS A 71 -0.37 -14.17 -14.25
CA LYS A 71 0.51 -15.34 -14.34
C LYS A 71 1.56 -15.35 -13.22
N LYS A 72 2.09 -14.20 -12.82
CA LYS A 72 2.98 -14.13 -11.65
C LYS A 72 2.23 -14.41 -10.36
N LEU A 73 1.01 -13.91 -10.21
CA LEU A 73 0.15 -14.21 -9.06
C LEU A 73 -0.22 -15.68 -8.97
N ASP A 74 -0.35 -16.41 -10.09
CA ASP A 74 -0.60 -17.86 -10.09
C ASP A 74 0.46 -18.63 -9.29
N THR A 75 1.70 -18.11 -9.23
CA THR A 75 2.78 -18.80 -8.50
C THR A 75 2.58 -18.88 -6.99
N ILE A 76 1.70 -18.02 -6.42
CA ILE A 76 1.40 -17.96 -4.99
C ILE A 76 -0.10 -17.93 -4.70
N LYS A 77 -0.95 -18.22 -5.69
CA LYS A 77 -2.40 -18.05 -5.58
C LYS A 77 -3.00 -18.81 -4.43
N GLU A 78 -2.59 -20.06 -4.25
CA GLU A 78 -3.07 -20.96 -3.18
C GLU A 78 -2.59 -20.50 -1.79
N ASP A 79 -1.53 -19.70 -1.72
CA ASP A 79 -0.96 -19.18 -0.47
C ASP A 79 -1.57 -17.84 -0.05
N ILE A 80 -2.42 -17.20 -0.90
CA ILE A 80 -2.97 -15.88 -0.62
C ILE A 80 -4.31 -15.95 0.10
N ILE A 81 -4.36 -15.36 1.29
CA ILE A 81 -5.59 -15.02 1.99
C ILE A 81 -5.97 -13.58 1.64
N TRP A 82 -7.06 -13.44 0.89
CA TRP A 82 -7.54 -12.15 0.42
C TRP A 82 -8.31 -11.41 1.52
N TRP A 83 -7.91 -10.17 1.82
CA TRP A 83 -8.64 -9.32 2.75
C TRP A 83 -9.51 -8.30 2.01
N GLU A 84 -10.63 -7.93 2.61
CA GLU A 84 -11.61 -6.98 2.07
C GLU A 84 -11.72 -5.72 2.93
N THR A 85 -11.29 -5.77 4.19
CA THR A 85 -11.28 -4.62 5.11
C THR A 85 -9.91 -4.46 5.79
N GLY A 86 -9.54 -3.20 6.08
CA GLY A 86 -8.27 -2.92 6.76
C GLY A 86 -8.15 -3.59 8.14
N SER A 87 -9.25 -3.78 8.87
CA SER A 87 -9.24 -4.50 10.15
C SER A 87 -8.95 -5.99 9.97
N GLN A 88 -9.45 -6.59 8.90
CA GLN A 88 -9.13 -7.98 8.57
C GLN A 88 -7.63 -8.15 8.25
N SER A 89 -7.05 -7.23 7.46
CA SER A 89 -5.61 -7.30 7.15
C SER A 89 -4.74 -7.16 8.41
N GLU A 90 -5.13 -6.28 9.33
CA GLU A 90 -4.46 -6.12 10.62
C GLU A 90 -4.56 -7.38 11.48
N GLN A 91 -5.75 -8.00 11.52
CA GLN A 91 -5.95 -9.24 12.26
C GLN A 91 -5.11 -10.39 11.72
N LEU A 92 -5.08 -10.60 10.40
CA LEU A 92 -4.30 -11.66 9.75
C LEU A 92 -2.80 -11.55 10.09
N LEU A 93 -2.26 -10.33 10.08
CA LEU A 93 -0.86 -10.06 10.45
C LEU A 93 -0.61 -10.27 11.96
N SER A 94 -1.44 -9.66 12.80
CA SER A 94 -1.23 -9.64 14.26
C SER A 94 -1.46 -11.01 14.91
N SER A 95 -2.30 -11.87 14.32
CA SER A 95 -2.50 -13.25 14.79
C SER A 95 -1.39 -14.20 14.34
N GLY A 96 -0.56 -13.80 13.35
CA GLY A 96 0.41 -14.68 12.72
C GLY A 96 -0.20 -15.70 11.75
N GLU A 97 -1.47 -15.53 11.33
CA GLU A 97 -2.09 -16.38 10.33
C GLU A 97 -1.42 -16.24 8.95
N VAL A 98 -0.88 -15.06 8.65
CA VAL A 98 -0.06 -14.82 7.47
C VAL A 98 1.35 -14.42 7.87
N SER A 99 2.32 -14.90 7.08
CA SER A 99 3.73 -14.56 7.26
C SER A 99 4.07 -13.19 6.69
N MET A 100 3.46 -12.84 5.55
CA MET A 100 3.62 -11.54 4.87
C MET A 100 2.29 -11.03 4.34
N ALA A 101 2.16 -9.72 4.26
CA ALA A 101 0.98 -9.08 3.69
C ALA A 101 1.34 -7.83 2.89
N LEU A 102 0.63 -7.58 1.80
CA LEU A 102 0.54 -6.27 1.18
C LEU A 102 -0.62 -5.52 1.82
N VAL A 103 -0.30 -4.50 2.60
CA VAL A 103 -1.28 -3.78 3.44
C VAL A 103 -1.06 -2.28 3.39
N TRP A 104 -2.08 -1.53 3.74
CA TRP A 104 -1.91 -0.11 4.03
C TRP A 104 -0.95 0.06 5.21
N VAL A 105 0.00 0.97 5.08
CA VAL A 105 1.05 1.19 6.09
C VAL A 105 0.52 1.35 7.51
N SER A 106 -0.63 2.01 7.67
CA SER A 106 -1.30 2.17 8.97
C SER A 106 -1.62 0.84 9.64
N ARG A 107 -2.01 -0.18 8.86
CA ARG A 107 -2.37 -1.52 9.38
C ARG A 107 -1.14 -2.34 9.76
N GLY A 108 -0.08 -2.22 8.98
CA GLY A 108 1.20 -2.85 9.33
C GLY A 108 1.79 -2.25 10.61
N LEU A 109 1.81 -0.92 10.72
CA LEU A 109 2.37 -0.23 11.89
C LEU A 109 1.53 -0.39 13.16
N SER A 110 0.20 -0.57 13.06
CA SER A 110 -0.63 -0.87 14.22
C SER A 110 -0.36 -2.26 14.82
N SER A 111 0.26 -3.14 14.05
CA SER A 111 0.64 -4.50 14.49
C SER A 111 2.12 -4.62 14.92
N ALA A 112 2.86 -3.51 15.01
CA ALA A 112 4.30 -3.52 15.33
C ALA A 112 4.60 -4.11 16.71
N ASP A 113 3.73 -3.94 17.70
CA ASP A 113 3.85 -4.52 19.04
C ASP A 113 3.67 -6.06 19.06
N LYS A 114 3.20 -6.65 17.96
CA LYS A 114 3.08 -8.09 17.72
C LYS A 114 4.25 -8.66 16.92
N GLY A 115 5.34 -7.92 16.75
CA GLY A 115 6.51 -8.34 15.99
C GLY A 115 6.39 -8.16 14.47
N VAL A 116 5.38 -7.44 14.02
CA VAL A 116 5.23 -7.07 12.60
C VAL A 116 6.20 -5.96 12.24
N LYS A 117 6.93 -6.15 11.15
CA LYS A 117 7.85 -5.18 10.56
C LYS A 117 7.36 -4.73 9.19
N ILE A 118 7.73 -3.52 8.79
CA ILE A 118 7.48 -2.97 7.45
C ILE A 118 8.77 -3.05 6.63
N ASP A 119 8.65 -3.54 5.41
CA ASP A 119 9.69 -3.39 4.40
C ASP A 119 9.38 -2.21 3.47
N TRP A 120 10.36 -1.33 3.30
CA TRP A 120 10.30 -0.15 2.45
C TRP A 120 11.14 -0.28 1.18
N THR A 121 11.68 -1.46 0.89
CA THR A 121 12.51 -1.69 -0.32
C THR A 121 11.72 -1.48 -1.61
N ASN A 122 10.46 -1.91 -1.63
CA ASN A 122 9.49 -1.60 -2.68
C ASN A 122 8.11 -1.36 -2.03
N TRP A 123 7.44 -0.33 -2.47
CA TRP A 123 6.07 -0.05 -2.05
C TRP A 123 5.32 0.74 -3.10
N THR A 124 4.01 0.60 -3.11
CA THR A 124 3.16 1.33 -4.05
C THR A 124 2.47 2.49 -3.35
N SER A 125 2.23 3.56 -4.08
CA SER A 125 1.65 4.79 -3.56
C SER A 125 0.51 5.27 -4.44
N GLN A 126 -0.53 5.73 -3.76
CA GLN A 126 -1.56 6.58 -4.34
C GLN A 126 -1.54 7.94 -3.64
N THR A 127 -2.06 8.96 -4.31
CA THR A 127 -2.20 10.29 -3.73
C THR A 127 -3.67 10.52 -3.41
N GLY A 128 -3.98 10.76 -2.15
CA GLY A 128 -5.30 11.13 -1.70
C GLY A 128 -5.63 12.60 -2.03
N PHE A 129 -6.85 12.87 -2.43
CA PHE A 129 -7.33 14.21 -2.79
C PHE A 129 -8.57 14.62 -2.00
N TRP A 130 -8.58 15.84 -1.51
CA TRP A 130 -9.82 16.49 -1.12
C TRP A 130 -10.55 17.01 -2.36
N ILE A 131 -11.82 16.68 -2.49
CA ILE A 131 -12.64 17.16 -3.60
C ILE A 131 -13.85 17.93 -3.08
N VAL A 132 -14.24 18.96 -3.81
CA VAL A 132 -15.51 19.69 -3.60
C VAL A 132 -16.38 19.44 -4.82
N PRO A 133 -17.46 18.63 -4.71
CA PRO A 133 -18.33 18.31 -5.85
C PRO A 133 -18.95 19.56 -6.47
N LYS A 134 -19.23 19.51 -7.78
CA LYS A 134 -19.97 20.56 -8.49
C LYS A 134 -21.35 20.73 -7.83
N GLY A 135 -21.73 21.96 -7.50
CA GLY A 135 -23.02 22.27 -6.86
C GLY A 135 -23.02 22.17 -5.33
N ALA A 136 -21.88 21.92 -4.69
CA ALA A 136 -21.78 21.96 -3.23
C ALA A 136 -22.21 23.34 -2.70
N LYS A 137 -23.17 23.36 -1.77
CA LYS A 137 -23.77 24.60 -1.23
C LYS A 137 -22.75 25.46 -0.45
N ASN A 138 -21.81 24.84 0.23
CA ASN A 138 -20.83 25.50 1.10
C ASN A 138 -19.40 25.46 0.52
N LYS A 139 -19.25 25.64 -0.81
CA LYS A 139 -17.96 25.53 -1.51
C LYS A 139 -16.87 26.37 -0.85
N GLU A 140 -17.16 27.64 -0.53
CA GLU A 140 -16.15 28.53 0.08
C GLU A 140 -15.68 28.04 1.45
N LEU A 141 -16.61 27.55 2.29
CA LEU A 141 -16.27 26.99 3.59
C LEU A 141 -15.47 25.68 3.45
N ALA A 142 -15.85 24.82 2.51
CA ALA A 142 -15.12 23.61 2.19
C ALA A 142 -13.68 23.90 1.75
N MET A 143 -13.48 24.91 0.89
CA MET A 143 -12.14 25.32 0.46
C MET A 143 -11.30 25.89 1.60
N LYS A 144 -11.92 26.65 2.54
CA LYS A 144 -11.21 27.12 3.75
C LYS A 144 -10.82 25.95 4.65
N ALA A 145 -11.68 24.94 4.82
CA ALA A 145 -11.39 23.75 5.59
C ALA A 145 -10.24 22.94 4.95
N ILE A 146 -10.26 22.74 3.64
CA ILE A 146 -9.18 22.07 2.90
C ILE A 146 -7.87 22.83 3.10
N ASN A 147 -7.87 24.14 2.94
CA ASN A 147 -6.67 24.97 3.17
C ASN A 147 -6.14 24.77 4.58
N PHE A 148 -6.99 24.82 5.60
CA PHE A 148 -6.60 24.60 6.99
C PHE A 148 -5.97 23.21 7.19
N PHE A 149 -6.63 22.14 6.72
CA PHE A 149 -6.13 20.77 6.88
C PHE A 149 -4.86 20.47 6.09
N THR A 150 -4.54 21.25 5.07
CA THR A 150 -3.30 21.12 4.28
C THR A 150 -2.17 22.03 4.75
N GLU A 151 -2.38 22.81 5.81
CA GLU A 151 -1.30 23.60 6.43
C GLU A 151 -0.23 22.68 7.06
N PRO A 152 1.04 23.11 7.07
CA PRO A 152 2.16 22.29 7.55
C PRO A 152 1.98 21.77 8.97
N VAL A 153 1.48 22.60 9.87
CA VAL A 153 1.30 22.22 11.28
C VAL A 153 0.19 21.16 11.41
N GLN A 154 -0.93 21.35 10.70
CA GLN A 154 -2.07 20.43 10.77
C GLN A 154 -1.71 19.06 10.20
N GLN A 155 -1.00 19.01 9.07
CA GLN A 155 -0.56 17.75 8.49
C GLN A 155 0.47 17.04 9.38
N ALA A 156 1.42 17.76 9.96
CA ALA A 156 2.38 17.17 10.91
C ALA A 156 1.68 16.63 12.16
N GLU A 157 0.71 17.36 12.74
CA GLU A 157 -0.07 16.89 13.88
C GLU A 157 -0.87 15.63 13.55
N PHE A 158 -1.45 15.54 12.33
CA PHE A 158 -2.22 14.38 11.90
C PHE A 158 -1.36 13.10 11.87
N THR A 159 -0.06 13.19 11.53
CA THR A 159 0.83 12.02 11.52
C THR A 159 1.01 11.36 12.89
N LYS A 160 0.72 12.05 13.98
CA LYS A 160 0.76 11.45 15.34
C LYS A 160 -0.32 10.39 15.55
N TYR A 161 -1.40 10.48 14.79
CA TYR A 161 -2.55 9.57 14.87
C TYR A 161 -2.58 8.57 13.73
N MET A 162 -2.24 9.02 12.52
CA MET A 162 -2.28 8.21 11.30
C MET A 162 -0.94 8.32 10.56
N PRO A 163 -0.28 7.20 10.24
CA PRO A 163 1.02 7.19 9.60
C PRO A 163 0.92 7.41 8.08
N TYR A 164 0.25 8.46 7.67
CA TYR A 164 0.21 8.91 6.27
C TYR A 164 1.27 9.97 6.01
N GLY A 165 1.85 9.96 4.82
CA GLY A 165 2.83 10.96 4.44
C GLY A 165 2.18 12.34 4.22
N PRO A 166 2.67 13.41 4.85
CA PRO A 166 2.17 14.75 4.55
C PRO A 166 2.40 15.11 3.08
N SER A 167 1.37 15.63 2.42
CA SER A 167 1.49 16.14 1.04
C SER A 167 2.13 17.53 0.98
N ASN A 168 2.12 18.26 2.09
CA ASN A 168 2.79 19.55 2.21
C ASN A 168 4.26 19.36 2.62
N LYS A 169 5.19 19.70 1.72
CA LYS A 169 6.64 19.55 1.99
C LYS A 169 7.14 20.27 3.24
N HIS A 170 6.50 21.37 3.65
CA HIS A 170 6.86 22.11 4.86
C HIS A 170 6.33 21.47 6.15
N ALA A 171 5.52 20.39 6.03
CA ALA A 171 5.10 19.61 7.18
C ALA A 171 6.14 18.54 7.56
N ILE A 172 6.96 18.08 6.62
CA ILE A 172 7.91 16.96 6.83
C ILE A 172 8.85 17.25 7.99
N ASP A 173 9.45 18.43 8.01
CA ASP A 173 10.38 18.86 9.07
C ASP A 173 9.71 19.04 10.44
N LYS A 174 8.37 19.11 10.46
CA LYS A 174 7.55 19.28 11.68
C LYS A 174 7.00 17.98 12.22
N VAL A 175 7.18 16.88 11.48
CA VAL A 175 6.72 15.56 11.91
C VAL A 175 7.45 15.16 13.18
N ASP A 176 6.68 14.72 14.16
CA ASP A 176 7.15 14.22 15.44
C ASP A 176 6.32 12.99 15.89
N GLY A 177 6.79 12.31 16.93
CA GLY A 177 6.06 11.20 17.52
C GLY A 177 6.46 9.82 16.99
N LYS A 178 5.62 8.83 17.30
CA LYS A 178 5.96 7.40 17.16
C LYS A 178 6.17 6.90 15.72
N TYR A 179 5.67 7.64 14.74
CA TYR A 179 5.76 7.23 13.33
C TYR A 179 6.88 7.92 12.56
N LYS A 180 7.64 8.82 13.20
CA LYS A 180 8.80 9.46 12.58
C LYS A 180 9.80 8.41 12.11
N GLY A 181 10.25 8.52 10.85
CA GLY A 181 11.12 7.53 10.20
C GLY A 181 10.37 6.32 9.61
N ASN A 182 9.04 6.25 9.76
CA ASN A 182 8.20 5.20 9.20
C ASN A 182 7.00 5.76 8.41
N LEU A 183 7.08 7.01 7.98
CA LEU A 183 6.07 7.58 7.09
C LEU A 183 6.44 7.35 5.62
N PRO A 184 5.46 7.29 4.72
CA PRO A 184 5.72 7.20 3.28
C PRO A 184 6.68 8.28 2.75
N THR A 185 6.64 9.48 3.35
CA THR A 185 7.53 10.59 3.00
C THR A 185 8.99 10.38 3.41
N ASP A 186 9.28 9.44 4.29
CA ASP A 186 10.66 9.09 4.68
C ASP A 186 11.32 8.12 3.68
N HIS A 187 10.54 7.55 2.72
CA HIS A 187 10.96 6.47 1.81
C HIS A 187 10.59 6.73 0.35
N LEU A 188 10.52 7.99 -0.07
CA LEU A 188 10.08 8.36 -1.43
C LEU A 188 10.99 7.85 -2.56
N ASP A 189 12.23 7.55 -2.25
CA ASP A 189 13.25 7.04 -3.18
C ASP A 189 12.96 5.61 -3.67
N THR A 190 12.23 4.81 -2.89
CA THR A 190 11.85 3.43 -3.23
C THR A 190 10.38 3.28 -3.67
N ARG A 191 9.70 4.41 -3.83
CA ARG A 191 8.29 4.47 -4.17
C ARG A 191 8.00 4.10 -5.62
N THR A 192 6.98 3.28 -5.85
CA THR A 192 6.31 3.13 -7.13
C THR A 192 4.97 3.84 -7.10
N LEU A 193 4.85 4.93 -7.85
CA LEU A 193 3.59 5.68 -7.95
C LEU A 193 2.65 4.99 -8.94
N LEU A 194 1.43 4.67 -8.48
CA LEU A 194 0.39 4.12 -9.35
C LEU A 194 -0.08 5.19 -10.35
N ASN A 195 -0.22 4.81 -11.62
CA ASN A 195 -0.69 5.73 -12.65
C ASN A 195 -2.21 5.88 -12.60
N SER A 196 -2.66 6.92 -11.91
CA SER A 196 -4.09 7.20 -11.70
C SER A 196 -4.86 7.46 -13.00
N GLU A 197 -4.21 8.03 -14.04
CA GLU A 197 -4.85 8.28 -15.34
C GLU A 197 -5.09 6.96 -16.05
N TRP A 198 -4.08 6.08 -16.10
CA TRP A 198 -4.24 4.75 -16.69
C TRP A 198 -5.31 3.94 -15.95
N TRP A 199 -5.32 3.97 -14.60
CA TRP A 199 -6.31 3.27 -13.82
C TRP A 199 -7.72 3.83 -14.04
N ALA A 200 -7.90 5.15 -14.15
CA ALA A 200 -9.18 5.76 -14.43
C ALA A 200 -9.82 5.27 -15.76
N GLU A 201 -8.98 4.99 -16.76
CA GLU A 201 -9.44 4.50 -18.07
C GLU A 201 -9.63 2.98 -18.13
N ASN A 202 -8.88 2.23 -17.33
CA ASN A 202 -8.78 0.77 -17.47
C ASN A 202 -9.40 -0.01 -16.31
N GLN A 203 -9.72 0.63 -15.18
CA GLN A 203 -10.12 -0.04 -13.95
C GLN A 203 -11.25 -1.04 -14.16
N ALA A 204 -12.34 -0.66 -14.80
CA ALA A 204 -13.49 -1.53 -14.98
C ALA A 204 -13.15 -2.84 -15.73
N ARG A 205 -12.30 -2.75 -16.77
CA ARG A 205 -11.85 -3.90 -17.55
C ARG A 205 -10.91 -4.79 -16.74
N VAL A 206 -9.99 -4.17 -16.01
CA VAL A 206 -8.97 -4.90 -15.23
C VAL A 206 -9.62 -5.55 -14.01
N ASP A 207 -10.54 -4.86 -13.31
CA ASP A 207 -11.27 -5.43 -12.18
C ASP A 207 -12.11 -6.65 -12.62
N LEU A 208 -12.79 -6.57 -13.77
CA LEU A 208 -13.54 -7.72 -14.32
C LEU A 208 -12.60 -8.90 -14.56
N ARG A 209 -11.47 -8.67 -15.25
CA ARG A 209 -10.48 -9.73 -15.54
C ARG A 209 -9.88 -10.32 -14.28
N PHE A 210 -9.60 -9.50 -13.27
CA PHE A 210 -9.09 -9.93 -11.97
C PHE A 210 -10.12 -10.78 -11.21
N GLN A 211 -11.40 -10.40 -11.22
CA GLN A 211 -12.47 -11.20 -10.62
C GLN A 211 -12.64 -12.55 -11.31
N GLU A 212 -12.58 -12.61 -12.64
CA GLU A 212 -12.60 -13.86 -13.39
C GLU A 212 -11.42 -14.78 -13.00
N TRP A 213 -10.23 -14.19 -12.82
CA TRP A 213 -9.04 -14.94 -12.40
C TRP A 213 -9.18 -15.47 -10.97
N LEU A 214 -9.77 -14.71 -10.04
CA LEU A 214 -10.02 -15.18 -8.68
C LEU A 214 -10.93 -16.40 -8.59
N LEU A 215 -11.79 -16.62 -9.60
CA LEU A 215 -12.75 -17.74 -9.64
C LEU A 215 -12.18 -19.02 -10.28
N GLN A 216 -11.04 -18.93 -10.91
CA GLN A 216 -10.34 -20.09 -11.52
C GLN A 216 -9.57 -20.89 -10.48
#